data_94840e4e8bcfbace322047e010116c12
#
_entry.id   94840e4e8bcfbace322047e010116c12
#
_cell.length_a   1.000
_cell.length_b   1.000
_cell.length_c   1.000
_cell.angle_alpha   90.00
_cell.angle_beta   90.00
_cell.angle_gamma   90.00
#
_symmetry.space_group_name_H-M   'P 1'
#
loop_
_entity.id
_entity.type
_entity.pdbx_description
1 polymer ?
#
loop_
_entity_poly.entity_id
_entity_poly.type
_entity_poly.pdbx_seq_one_letter_code
_entity_poly.pdbx_strand_id
1 'polypeptide(L)'
;MGDRRTSNHSEGTDFTLVGFTVRPELHILLFLLFLLVYAMILLGNVGMMAVIMTDPRLNTPMYFFLGNLSFIDLFYSSVIAPKAMINFWSESKSISFAGCVTQLFLFTLFIVAEGFLLAAMAYDRFVAICNPLLYSVRMSTRLCTQLVAGSYFCGCVDGVLLSSMTFTLPFCASRAINHFYCDYRPVQRISCSDLYIHKILSFVLCSIIILPTITVIIVSYMYIVSTVLKIRSTEGRKKAFSTCSSHLGVVSILYGAVTFMYLTPDRFPELSKVASLCYTLVTPMLNPLIYSLRNKDVKEALRMVLGKKNVFA
;
A
#
# COMPACT_ATOMS: atom_id res chain seq x y z
N MET A 1 -56.80 4.71 12.40
CA MET A 1 -55.73 3.68 12.49
C MET A 1 -54.56 4.23 11.69
N GLY A 2 -53.62 4.83 12.39
CA GLY A 2 -52.46 5.49 11.77
C GLY A 2 -51.33 4.50 11.62
N ASP A 3 -50.89 4.35 10.39
CA ASP A 3 -49.74 3.55 9.99
C ASP A 3 -48.46 4.27 10.46
N ARG A 4 -47.85 3.77 11.52
CA ARG A 4 -46.50 4.20 11.95
C ARG A 4 -45.48 3.55 11.05
N ARG A 5 -45.10 4.23 9.96
CA ARG A 5 -43.88 3.92 9.25
C ARG A 5 -42.71 4.18 10.20
N THR A 6 -42.11 3.11 10.64
CA THR A 6 -40.79 3.10 11.27
C THR A 6 -39.77 3.59 10.25
N SER A 7 -39.48 4.89 10.25
CA SER A 7 -38.33 5.43 9.52
C SER A 7 -37.06 4.88 10.17
N ASN A 8 -36.34 4.04 9.43
CA ASN A 8 -35.02 3.59 9.79
C ASN A 8 -34.10 4.80 9.99
N HIS A 9 -33.64 5.01 11.20
CA HIS A 9 -32.76 6.09 11.65
C HIS A 9 -31.31 6.02 11.10
N SER A 10 -31.05 5.36 9.96
CA SER A 10 -29.70 5.24 9.38
C SER A 10 -29.40 6.23 8.23
N GLU A 11 -30.38 6.95 7.71
CA GLU A 11 -30.19 7.81 6.52
C GLU A 11 -29.41 9.12 6.78
N GLY A 12 -29.15 9.49 8.05
CA GLY A 12 -28.52 10.76 8.41
C GLY A 12 -27.00 10.72 8.66
N THR A 13 -26.34 9.55 8.66
CA THR A 13 -24.94 9.41 9.07
C THR A 13 -24.00 8.97 7.94
N ASP A 14 -24.49 8.48 6.83
CA ASP A 14 -23.71 7.91 5.74
C ASP A 14 -23.02 8.97 4.86
N PHE A 15 -21.89 8.61 4.29
CA PHE A 15 -21.19 9.41 3.29
C PHE A 15 -21.49 8.92 1.89
N THR A 16 -21.29 9.78 0.87
CA THR A 16 -21.39 9.42 -0.54
C THR A 16 -20.02 9.55 -1.19
N LEU A 17 -19.50 8.46 -1.75
CA LEU A 17 -18.24 8.45 -2.51
C LEU A 17 -18.52 8.84 -3.96
N VAL A 18 -18.18 10.06 -4.37
CA VAL A 18 -18.45 10.55 -5.74
C VAL A 18 -17.70 9.73 -6.79
N GLY A 19 -16.48 9.28 -6.46
CA GLY A 19 -15.66 8.48 -7.36
C GLY A 19 -15.12 9.29 -8.54
N PHE A 20 -14.95 8.61 -9.68
CA PHE A 20 -14.52 9.24 -10.93
C PHE A 20 -15.72 9.84 -11.67
N THR A 21 -15.59 11.11 -12.04
CA THR A 21 -16.60 11.80 -12.86
C THR A 21 -16.27 11.56 -14.32
N VAL A 22 -16.79 10.47 -14.87
CA VAL A 22 -16.55 10.06 -16.26
C VAL A 22 -17.89 9.86 -16.98
N ARG A 23 -17.83 9.82 -18.31
CA ARG A 23 -19.00 9.52 -19.14
C ARG A 23 -19.54 8.11 -18.84
N PRO A 24 -20.86 7.89 -18.91
CA PRO A 24 -21.47 6.59 -18.58
C PRO A 24 -20.84 5.41 -19.36
N GLU A 25 -20.45 5.63 -20.61
CA GLU A 25 -19.83 4.60 -21.46
C GLU A 25 -18.48 4.11 -20.91
N LEU A 26 -17.78 4.96 -20.17
CA LEU A 26 -16.47 4.62 -19.56
C LEU A 26 -16.61 3.86 -18.24
N HIS A 27 -17.79 3.82 -17.63
CA HIS A 27 -17.98 3.10 -16.35
C HIS A 27 -17.71 1.61 -16.51
N ILE A 28 -18.17 0.99 -17.60
CA ILE A 28 -17.92 -0.43 -17.91
C ILE A 28 -16.42 -0.67 -18.09
N LEU A 29 -15.76 0.18 -18.86
CA LEU A 29 -14.32 0.07 -19.12
C LEU A 29 -13.52 0.19 -17.82
N LEU A 30 -13.83 1.17 -16.98
CA LEU A 30 -13.16 1.35 -15.68
C LEU A 30 -13.43 0.19 -14.74
N PHE A 31 -14.66 -0.31 -14.68
CA PHE A 31 -14.99 -1.50 -13.90
C PHE A 31 -14.14 -2.71 -14.32
N LEU A 32 -14.08 -2.99 -15.63
CA LEU A 32 -13.28 -4.11 -16.16
C LEU A 32 -11.79 -3.92 -15.87
N LEU A 33 -11.28 -2.68 -15.98
CA LEU A 33 -9.90 -2.36 -15.64
C LEU A 33 -9.61 -2.60 -14.15
N PHE A 34 -10.47 -2.10 -13.25
CA PHE A 34 -10.34 -2.33 -11.81
C PHE A 34 -10.43 -3.81 -11.47
N LEU A 35 -11.36 -4.54 -12.10
CA LEU A 35 -11.50 -5.98 -11.90
C LEU A 35 -10.25 -6.74 -12.34
N LEU A 36 -9.69 -6.41 -13.50
CA LEU A 36 -8.47 -7.02 -14.01
C LEU A 36 -7.27 -6.74 -13.07
N VAL A 37 -7.07 -5.48 -12.70
CA VAL A 37 -5.98 -5.08 -11.79
C VAL A 37 -6.13 -5.76 -10.43
N TYR A 38 -7.35 -5.77 -9.87
CA TYR A 38 -7.60 -6.41 -8.58
C TYR A 38 -7.39 -7.94 -8.65
N ALA A 39 -7.82 -8.60 -9.73
CA ALA A 39 -7.54 -10.02 -9.93
C ALA A 39 -6.03 -10.30 -10.02
N MET A 40 -5.25 -9.44 -10.68
CA MET A 40 -3.78 -9.56 -10.72
C MET A 40 -3.16 -9.35 -9.33
N ILE A 41 -3.68 -8.42 -8.51
CA ILE A 41 -3.22 -8.22 -7.13
C ILE A 41 -3.50 -9.49 -6.31
N LEU A 42 -4.71 -10.03 -6.36
CA LEU A 42 -5.07 -11.25 -5.63
C LEU A 42 -4.18 -12.42 -6.02
N LEU A 43 -4.11 -12.73 -7.32
CA LEU A 43 -3.35 -13.87 -7.83
C LEU A 43 -1.85 -13.72 -7.57
N GLY A 44 -1.31 -12.52 -7.80
CA GLY A 44 0.12 -12.25 -7.64
C GLY A 44 0.57 -12.35 -6.17
N ASN A 45 -0.15 -11.70 -5.27
CA ASN A 45 0.24 -11.65 -3.85
C ASN A 45 -0.07 -12.96 -3.12
N VAL A 46 -1.22 -13.61 -3.37
CA VAL A 46 -1.51 -14.94 -2.83
C VAL A 46 -0.52 -15.97 -3.38
N GLY A 47 -0.21 -15.92 -4.68
CA GLY A 47 0.80 -16.77 -5.30
C GLY A 47 2.18 -16.58 -4.70
N MET A 48 2.61 -15.33 -4.45
CA MET A 48 3.88 -15.01 -3.82
C MET A 48 3.96 -15.57 -2.40
N MET A 49 2.94 -15.34 -1.58
CA MET A 49 2.88 -15.90 -0.21
C MET A 49 2.92 -17.43 -0.23
N ALA A 50 2.14 -18.07 -1.10
CA ALA A 50 2.11 -19.52 -1.22
C ALA A 50 3.49 -20.11 -1.61
N VAL A 51 4.18 -19.49 -2.55
CA VAL A 51 5.52 -19.93 -2.97
C VAL A 51 6.54 -19.75 -1.84
N ILE A 52 6.53 -18.62 -1.14
CA ILE A 52 7.44 -18.38 -0.01
C ILE A 52 7.20 -19.38 1.12
N MET A 53 5.95 -19.75 1.39
CA MET A 53 5.61 -20.70 2.45
C MET A 53 5.90 -22.15 2.10
N THR A 54 5.93 -22.52 0.82
CA THR A 54 6.07 -23.90 0.38
C THR A 54 7.48 -24.30 -0.02
N ASP A 55 8.35 -23.35 -0.36
CA ASP A 55 9.73 -23.63 -0.78
C ASP A 55 10.75 -23.29 0.32
N PRO A 56 11.38 -24.27 0.97
CA PRO A 56 12.36 -24.03 2.04
C PRO A 56 13.56 -23.17 1.64
N ARG A 57 13.89 -23.09 0.33
CA ARG A 57 14.98 -22.25 -0.20
C ARG A 57 14.68 -20.76 -0.04
N LEU A 58 13.40 -20.40 0.11
CA LEU A 58 12.92 -19.04 0.31
C LEU A 58 12.82 -18.64 1.79
N ASN A 59 13.33 -19.45 2.70
CA ASN A 59 13.35 -19.13 4.13
C ASN A 59 14.53 -18.21 4.49
N THR A 60 14.52 -16.99 3.96
CA THR A 60 15.52 -15.96 4.26
C THR A 60 14.85 -14.66 4.71
N PRO A 61 15.56 -13.75 5.41
CA PRO A 61 15.00 -12.46 5.87
C PRO A 61 14.30 -11.68 4.75
N MET A 62 14.91 -11.62 3.58
CA MET A 62 14.33 -10.92 2.43
C MET A 62 12.95 -11.46 2.04
N TYR A 63 12.80 -12.79 1.94
CA TYR A 63 11.50 -13.39 1.56
C TYR A 63 10.48 -13.31 2.69
N PHE A 64 10.94 -13.31 3.94
CA PHE A 64 10.07 -13.03 5.08
C PHE A 64 9.45 -11.63 4.99
N PHE A 65 10.24 -10.61 4.68
CA PHE A 65 9.72 -9.26 4.43
C PHE A 65 8.83 -9.21 3.19
N LEU A 66 9.21 -9.89 2.11
CA LEU A 66 8.42 -9.93 0.89
C LEU A 66 7.05 -10.61 1.09
N GLY A 67 6.97 -11.66 1.89
CA GLY A 67 5.72 -12.30 2.27
C GLY A 67 4.79 -11.35 3.04
N ASN A 68 5.35 -10.57 3.96
CA ASN A 68 4.61 -9.54 4.69
C ASN A 68 4.18 -8.39 3.78
N LEU A 69 5.02 -7.98 2.83
CA LEU A 69 4.66 -6.98 1.83
C LEU A 69 3.48 -7.46 0.97
N SER A 70 3.51 -8.71 0.52
CA SER A 70 2.40 -9.31 -0.24
C SER A 70 1.12 -9.40 0.59
N PHE A 71 1.22 -9.67 1.89
CA PHE A 71 0.08 -9.61 2.80
C PHE A 71 -0.51 -8.20 2.89
N ILE A 72 0.32 -7.20 3.11
CA ILE A 72 -0.09 -5.79 3.16
C ILE A 72 -0.78 -5.40 1.85
N ASP A 73 -0.17 -5.67 0.70
CA ASP A 73 -0.70 -5.36 -0.63
C ASP A 73 -2.08 -5.96 -0.87
N LEU A 74 -2.27 -7.22 -0.44
CA LEU A 74 -3.52 -7.95 -0.57
C LEU A 74 -4.64 -7.29 0.24
N PHE A 75 -4.40 -7.06 1.53
CA PHE A 75 -5.42 -6.52 2.44
C PHE A 75 -5.76 -5.08 2.13
N TYR A 76 -4.78 -4.26 1.92
CA TYR A 76 -4.91 -2.86 1.61
C TYR A 76 -5.72 -2.61 0.30
N SER A 77 -5.42 -3.35 -0.77
CA SER A 77 -6.22 -3.27 -2.00
C SER A 77 -7.64 -3.81 -1.80
N SER A 78 -7.82 -4.83 -0.95
CA SER A 78 -9.13 -5.42 -0.66
C SER A 78 -10.02 -4.51 0.19
N VAL A 79 -9.44 -3.58 0.94
CA VAL A 79 -10.19 -2.53 1.67
C VAL A 79 -10.81 -1.51 0.70
N ILE A 80 -10.19 -1.27 -0.44
CA ILE A 80 -10.56 -0.18 -1.36
C ILE A 80 -11.26 -0.69 -2.62
N ALA A 81 -10.65 -1.63 -3.36
CA ALA A 81 -11.06 -2.01 -4.69
C ALA A 81 -12.50 -2.55 -4.79
N PRO A 82 -12.98 -3.44 -3.89
CA PRO A 82 -14.35 -3.97 -4.00
C PRO A 82 -15.41 -2.87 -3.89
N LYS A 83 -15.25 -1.94 -2.94
CA LYS A 83 -16.21 -0.84 -2.78
C LYS A 83 -16.16 0.13 -3.95
N ALA A 84 -14.97 0.43 -4.48
CA ALA A 84 -14.82 1.27 -5.67
C ALA A 84 -15.50 0.63 -6.90
N MET A 85 -15.37 -0.70 -7.09
CA MET A 85 -16.01 -1.43 -8.18
C MET A 85 -17.54 -1.43 -8.06
N ILE A 86 -18.09 -1.68 -6.86
CA ILE A 86 -19.54 -1.63 -6.61
C ILE A 86 -20.08 -0.24 -6.97
N ASN A 87 -19.37 0.81 -6.64
CA ASN A 87 -19.82 2.18 -6.90
C ASN A 87 -19.89 2.57 -8.38
N PHE A 88 -19.31 1.79 -9.31
CA PHE A 88 -19.51 2.00 -10.75
C PHE A 88 -20.93 1.62 -11.23
N TRP A 89 -21.60 0.69 -10.53
CA TRP A 89 -22.93 0.18 -10.88
C TRP A 89 -24.03 0.68 -9.95
N SER A 90 -23.67 1.11 -8.74
CA SER A 90 -24.64 1.53 -7.74
C SER A 90 -25.13 2.95 -8.02
N GLU A 91 -26.45 3.15 -8.04
CA GLU A 91 -27.06 4.49 -8.03
C GLU A 91 -26.76 5.21 -6.71
N SER A 92 -26.80 4.47 -5.60
CA SER A 92 -26.43 4.95 -4.27
C SER A 92 -24.97 4.62 -3.98
N LYS A 93 -24.07 5.57 -4.23
CA LYS A 93 -22.63 5.45 -3.93
C LYS A 93 -22.33 5.67 -2.44
N SER A 94 -23.20 5.18 -1.56
CA SER A 94 -23.13 5.41 -0.12
C SER A 94 -22.12 4.47 0.55
N ILE A 95 -21.50 4.96 1.61
CA ILE A 95 -20.71 4.21 2.57
C ILE A 95 -21.11 4.64 3.98
N SER A 96 -21.34 3.68 4.87
CA SER A 96 -21.69 3.99 6.25
C SER A 96 -20.55 4.74 6.96
N PHE A 97 -20.89 5.52 7.98
CA PHE A 97 -19.90 6.21 8.81
C PHE A 97 -18.84 5.24 9.32
N ALA A 98 -19.25 4.13 9.94
CA ALA A 98 -18.34 3.11 10.44
C ALA A 98 -17.48 2.48 9.31
N GLY A 99 -18.07 2.24 8.13
CA GLY A 99 -17.35 1.73 6.96
C GLY A 99 -16.26 2.70 6.49
N CYS A 100 -16.54 4.01 6.48
CA CYS A 100 -15.58 5.04 6.11
C CYS A 100 -14.44 5.16 7.13
N VAL A 101 -14.75 5.13 8.45
CA VAL A 101 -13.76 5.09 9.54
C VAL A 101 -12.84 3.88 9.40
N THR A 102 -13.43 2.68 9.23
CA THR A 102 -12.69 1.43 9.08
C THR A 102 -11.80 1.45 7.84
N GLN A 103 -12.31 1.97 6.72
CA GLN A 103 -11.55 2.06 5.48
C GLN A 103 -10.35 2.99 5.64
N LEU A 104 -10.52 4.18 6.24
CA LEU A 104 -9.42 5.10 6.50
C LEU A 104 -8.40 4.51 7.47
N PHE A 105 -8.85 3.89 8.56
CA PHE A 105 -7.97 3.27 9.55
C PHE A 105 -7.12 2.15 8.93
N LEU A 106 -7.75 1.19 8.27
CA LEU A 106 -7.04 0.05 7.67
C LEU A 106 -6.11 0.50 6.53
N PHE A 107 -6.56 1.44 5.70
CA PHE A 107 -5.72 2.03 4.66
C PHE A 107 -4.46 2.65 5.27
N THR A 108 -4.60 3.50 6.29
CA THR A 108 -3.47 4.17 6.94
C THR A 108 -2.54 3.18 7.62
N LEU A 109 -3.10 2.19 8.33
CA LEU A 109 -2.33 1.12 8.96
C LEU A 109 -1.40 0.44 7.96
N PHE A 110 -1.95 0.00 6.83
CA PHE A 110 -1.18 -0.78 5.87
C PHE A 110 -0.20 0.05 5.04
N ILE A 111 -0.55 1.29 4.64
CA ILE A 111 0.38 2.14 3.86
C ILE A 111 1.59 2.56 4.70
N VAL A 112 1.39 2.82 5.99
CA VAL A 112 2.47 3.13 6.94
C VAL A 112 3.34 1.91 7.19
N ALA A 113 2.72 0.75 7.43
CA ALA A 113 3.46 -0.50 7.60
C ALA A 113 4.28 -0.86 6.35
N GLU A 114 3.77 -0.62 5.14
CA GLU A 114 4.48 -0.79 3.87
C GLU A 114 5.73 0.10 3.83
N GLY A 115 5.62 1.37 4.17
CA GLY A 115 6.75 2.30 4.19
C GLY A 115 7.89 1.86 5.12
N PHE A 116 7.56 1.42 6.35
CA PHE A 116 8.55 0.88 7.29
C PHE A 116 9.14 -0.45 6.80
N LEU A 117 8.32 -1.31 6.19
CA LEU A 117 8.77 -2.59 5.65
C LEU A 117 9.75 -2.40 4.49
N LEU A 118 9.49 -1.45 3.59
CA LEU A 118 10.44 -1.10 2.53
C LEU A 118 11.76 -0.54 3.10
N ALA A 119 11.72 0.24 4.18
CA ALA A 119 12.93 0.68 4.84
C ALA A 119 13.71 -0.49 5.47
N ALA A 120 13.02 -1.46 6.09
CA ALA A 120 13.62 -2.68 6.61
C ALA A 120 14.25 -3.53 5.50
N MET A 121 13.60 -3.63 4.34
CA MET A 121 14.13 -4.32 3.14
C MET A 121 15.35 -3.60 2.57
N ALA A 122 15.41 -2.29 2.59
CA ALA A 122 16.59 -1.53 2.19
C ALA A 122 17.78 -1.80 3.13
N TYR A 123 17.52 -1.85 4.43
CA TYR A 123 18.53 -2.22 5.43
C TYR A 123 19.02 -3.68 5.26
N ASP A 124 18.10 -4.62 5.02
CA ASP A 124 18.45 -6.02 4.70
C ASP A 124 19.41 -6.10 3.50
N ARG A 125 19.10 -5.39 2.40
CA ARG A 125 19.96 -5.31 1.23
C ARG A 125 21.33 -4.72 1.54
N PHE A 126 21.37 -3.66 2.33
CA PHE A 126 22.62 -3.05 2.77
C PHE A 126 23.48 -4.06 3.54
N VAL A 127 22.91 -4.77 4.50
CA VAL A 127 23.69 -5.77 5.27
C VAL A 127 24.14 -6.92 4.38
N ALA A 128 23.29 -7.42 3.48
CA ALA A 128 23.63 -8.53 2.58
C ALA A 128 24.75 -8.20 1.59
N ILE A 129 24.82 -6.96 1.09
CA ILE A 129 25.79 -6.54 0.08
C ILE A 129 27.07 -5.99 0.70
N CYS A 130 26.94 -5.15 1.73
CA CYS A 130 28.09 -4.46 2.32
C CYS A 130 28.77 -5.25 3.44
N ASN A 131 28.05 -6.16 4.13
CA ASN A 131 28.54 -6.93 5.25
C ASN A 131 28.14 -8.41 5.18
N PRO A 132 28.46 -9.14 4.10
CA PRO A 132 27.95 -10.50 3.86
C PRO A 132 28.34 -11.50 4.96
N LEU A 133 29.51 -11.37 5.56
CA LEU A 133 29.98 -12.26 6.63
C LEU A 133 29.20 -12.11 7.95
N LEU A 134 28.59 -10.96 8.16
CA LEU A 134 27.81 -10.66 9.37
C LEU A 134 26.31 -10.75 9.11
N TYR A 135 25.88 -11.13 7.89
CA TYR A 135 24.48 -11.09 7.51
C TYR A 135 23.60 -11.97 8.39
N SER A 136 23.95 -13.22 8.61
CA SER A 136 23.18 -14.17 9.43
C SER A 136 23.07 -13.75 10.91
N VAL A 137 24.08 -13.02 11.43
CA VAL A 137 24.09 -12.52 12.80
C VAL A 137 23.25 -11.26 12.93
N ARG A 138 23.41 -10.32 11.98
CA ARG A 138 22.72 -9.02 12.01
C ARG A 138 21.23 -9.16 11.63
N MET A 139 20.91 -9.98 10.63
CA MET A 139 19.53 -10.22 10.18
C MET A 139 18.96 -11.48 10.86
N SER A 140 19.04 -11.54 12.19
CA SER A 140 18.45 -12.64 12.95
C SER A 140 16.92 -12.65 12.82
N THR A 141 16.30 -13.83 12.94
CA THR A 141 14.84 -14.00 12.92
C THR A 141 14.14 -13.08 13.93
N ARG A 142 14.75 -12.92 15.12
CA ARG A 142 14.23 -12.01 16.15
C ARG A 142 14.16 -10.56 15.66
N LEU A 143 15.23 -10.05 15.04
CA LEU A 143 15.25 -8.69 14.50
C LEU A 143 14.22 -8.53 13.37
N CYS A 144 14.15 -9.49 12.44
CA CYS A 144 13.19 -9.45 11.34
C CYS A 144 11.75 -9.40 11.86
N THR A 145 11.40 -10.23 12.85
CA THR A 145 10.08 -10.24 13.48
C THR A 145 9.81 -8.91 14.21
N GLN A 146 10.79 -8.36 14.89
CA GLN A 146 10.65 -7.05 15.58
C GLN A 146 10.43 -5.90 14.59
N LEU A 147 11.13 -5.90 13.45
CA LEU A 147 10.94 -4.89 12.40
C LEU A 147 9.54 -4.97 11.80
N VAL A 148 9.05 -6.18 11.50
CA VAL A 148 7.69 -6.37 10.98
C VAL A 148 6.65 -5.97 12.02
N ALA A 149 6.76 -6.45 13.25
CA ALA A 149 5.83 -6.11 14.33
C ALA A 149 5.81 -4.59 14.60
N GLY A 150 6.99 -3.96 14.61
CA GLY A 150 7.13 -2.51 14.74
C GLY A 150 6.46 -1.75 13.60
N SER A 151 6.58 -2.25 12.36
CA SER A 151 5.93 -1.64 11.20
C SER A 151 4.40 -1.63 11.34
N TYR A 152 3.80 -2.76 11.73
CA TYR A 152 2.35 -2.83 11.97
C TYR A 152 1.93 -2.00 13.19
N PHE A 153 2.73 -1.98 14.25
CA PHE A 153 2.45 -1.17 15.44
C PHE A 153 2.43 0.32 15.10
N CYS A 154 3.44 0.83 14.38
CA CYS A 154 3.48 2.22 13.92
C CYS A 154 2.28 2.54 13.02
N GLY A 155 1.93 1.65 12.09
CA GLY A 155 0.75 1.81 11.23
C GLY A 155 -0.56 1.84 12.03
N CYS A 156 -0.69 1.00 13.05
CA CYS A 156 -1.86 0.99 13.93
C CYS A 156 -2.00 2.32 14.70
N VAL A 157 -0.91 2.78 15.30
CA VAL A 157 -0.90 4.05 16.05
C VAL A 157 -1.27 5.23 15.15
N ASP A 158 -0.65 5.34 13.98
CA ASP A 158 -0.93 6.41 13.02
C ASP A 158 -2.38 6.33 12.49
N GLY A 159 -2.85 5.12 12.17
CA GLY A 159 -4.23 4.88 11.75
C GLY A 159 -5.26 5.32 12.78
N VAL A 160 -5.04 5.02 14.06
CA VAL A 160 -5.91 5.48 15.16
C VAL A 160 -5.87 7.00 15.27
N LEU A 161 -4.68 7.61 15.29
CA LEU A 161 -4.53 9.07 15.43
C LEU A 161 -5.19 9.80 14.27
N LEU A 162 -4.87 9.43 13.03
CA LEU A 162 -5.38 10.10 11.83
C LEU A 162 -6.89 9.93 11.68
N SER A 163 -7.42 8.73 11.94
CA SER A 163 -8.87 8.49 11.92
C SER A 163 -9.58 9.26 13.00
N SER A 164 -9.08 9.25 14.24
CA SER A 164 -9.67 10.01 15.34
C SER A 164 -9.70 11.50 15.02
N MET A 165 -8.59 12.07 14.55
CA MET A 165 -8.51 13.47 14.16
C MET A 165 -9.48 13.83 13.03
N THR A 166 -9.69 12.93 12.08
CA THR A 166 -10.54 13.18 10.91
C THR A 166 -12.03 13.09 11.27
N PHE A 167 -12.43 12.09 12.05
CA PHE A 167 -13.85 11.82 12.32
C PHE A 167 -14.40 12.51 13.59
N THR A 168 -13.57 13.23 14.34
CA THR A 168 -14.03 14.17 15.38
C THR A 168 -14.45 15.52 14.81
N LEU A 169 -14.19 15.78 13.53
CA LEU A 169 -14.63 17.00 12.85
C LEU A 169 -16.14 17.03 12.65
N PRO A 170 -16.80 18.22 12.79
CA PRO A 170 -18.20 18.36 12.46
C PRO A 170 -18.43 18.38 10.95
N PHE A 171 -19.34 17.54 10.45
CA PHE A 171 -19.77 17.48 9.05
C PHE A 171 -21.16 18.11 8.91
N CYS A 172 -21.25 19.35 8.37
CA CYS A 172 -22.47 20.16 8.48
C CYS A 172 -23.32 20.19 7.20
N ALA A 173 -22.73 20.20 6.01
CA ALA A 173 -23.49 20.48 4.79
C ALA A 173 -23.63 19.25 3.90
N SER A 174 -22.64 18.98 3.10
CA SER A 174 -22.64 17.85 2.19
C SER A 174 -21.75 16.73 2.73
N ARG A 175 -22.27 15.52 2.75
CA ARG A 175 -21.48 14.31 3.06
C ARG A 175 -20.92 13.64 1.81
N ALA A 176 -20.81 14.39 0.71
CA ALA A 176 -20.27 13.91 -0.56
C ALA A 176 -18.74 14.04 -0.57
N ILE A 177 -18.05 12.92 -0.48
CA ILE A 177 -16.60 12.82 -0.54
C ILE A 177 -16.20 12.73 -2.02
N ASN A 178 -15.48 13.72 -2.54
CA ASN A 178 -15.01 13.73 -3.92
C ASN A 178 -13.76 12.84 -4.07
N HIS A 179 -13.93 11.54 -3.80
CA HIS A 179 -12.91 10.50 -3.95
C HIS A 179 -13.57 9.14 -4.17
N PHE A 180 -12.81 8.11 -4.59
CA PHE A 180 -13.33 6.76 -4.78
C PHE A 180 -13.21 5.86 -3.54
N TYR A 181 -12.56 6.35 -2.48
CA TYR A 181 -12.48 5.74 -1.13
C TYR A 181 -12.36 6.84 -0.07
N CYS A 182 -12.53 6.45 1.21
CA CYS A 182 -12.37 7.37 2.34
C CYS A 182 -10.88 7.61 2.62
N ASP A 183 -10.40 8.78 2.18
CA ASP A 183 -9.08 9.29 2.51
C ASP A 183 -9.20 10.52 3.41
N TYR A 184 -8.22 10.78 4.28
CA TYR A 184 -8.28 11.85 5.27
C TYR A 184 -8.47 13.24 4.64
N ARG A 185 -7.75 13.56 3.55
CA ARG A 185 -7.85 14.88 2.90
C ARG A 185 -9.23 15.16 2.29
N PRO A 186 -9.81 14.27 1.45
CA PRO A 186 -11.17 14.45 0.96
C PRO A 186 -12.24 14.48 2.06
N VAL A 187 -12.08 13.67 3.13
CA VAL A 187 -13.02 13.65 4.26
C VAL A 187 -12.92 14.95 5.08
N GLN A 188 -11.73 15.43 5.37
CA GLN A 188 -11.57 16.70 6.08
C GLN A 188 -12.17 17.89 5.32
N ARG A 189 -12.15 17.89 3.97
CA ARG A 189 -12.70 18.97 3.14
C ARG A 189 -14.21 19.17 3.26
N ILE A 190 -14.97 18.17 3.67
CA ILE A 190 -16.42 18.27 3.88
C ILE A 190 -16.78 18.71 5.31
N SER A 191 -15.76 18.98 6.13
CA SER A 191 -15.94 19.55 7.47
C SER A 191 -16.23 21.07 7.40
N CYS A 192 -16.95 21.55 8.40
CA CYS A 192 -17.27 22.96 8.58
C CYS A 192 -16.28 23.70 9.49
N SER A 193 -15.34 22.98 10.09
CA SER A 193 -14.35 23.58 10.99
C SER A 193 -13.19 24.21 10.22
N ASP A 194 -12.48 25.12 10.89
CA ASP A 194 -11.18 25.57 10.41
C ASP A 194 -10.20 24.36 10.43
N LEU A 195 -9.67 24.04 9.28
CA LEU A 195 -8.78 22.88 9.07
C LEU A 195 -7.31 23.23 9.28
N TYR A 196 -6.96 24.44 9.67
CA TYR A 196 -5.54 24.87 9.77
C TYR A 196 -4.73 23.96 10.70
N ILE A 197 -5.21 23.75 11.92
CA ILE A 197 -4.54 22.87 12.90
C ILE A 197 -4.52 21.42 12.43
N HIS A 198 -5.62 20.90 11.87
CA HIS A 198 -5.71 19.53 11.36
C HIS A 198 -4.74 19.28 10.21
N LYS A 199 -4.56 20.24 9.30
CA LYS A 199 -3.57 20.17 8.22
C LYS A 199 -2.15 20.11 8.76
N ILE A 200 -1.82 20.94 9.76
CA ILE A 200 -0.49 20.90 10.39
C ILE A 200 -0.23 19.58 11.09
N LEU A 201 -1.18 19.09 11.88
CA LEU A 201 -1.03 17.82 12.60
C LEU A 201 -0.88 16.64 11.63
N SER A 202 -1.71 16.57 10.59
CA SER A 202 -1.59 15.54 9.54
C SER A 202 -0.24 15.62 8.84
N PHE A 203 0.25 16.82 8.53
CA PHE A 203 1.58 17.02 7.94
C PHE A 203 2.70 16.54 8.88
N VAL A 204 2.61 16.84 10.17
CA VAL A 204 3.60 16.40 11.18
C VAL A 204 3.59 14.88 11.32
N LEU A 205 2.40 14.26 11.43
CA LEU A 205 2.27 12.79 11.52
C LEU A 205 2.92 12.11 10.30
N CYS A 206 2.58 12.54 9.11
CA CYS A 206 3.17 12.00 7.90
C CYS A 206 4.69 12.24 7.81
N SER A 207 5.18 13.40 8.25
CA SER A 207 6.61 13.72 8.25
C SER A 207 7.40 12.84 9.22
N ILE A 208 6.86 12.55 10.40
CA ILE A 208 7.47 11.64 11.39
C ILE A 208 7.66 10.22 10.83
N ILE A 209 6.81 9.80 9.89
CA ILE A 209 6.88 8.48 9.25
C ILE A 209 7.77 8.51 8.02
N ILE A 210 7.55 9.47 7.11
CA ILE A 210 8.23 9.53 5.82
C ILE A 210 9.71 9.85 5.97
N LEU A 211 10.08 10.82 6.81
CA LEU A 211 11.48 11.26 6.92
C LEU A 211 12.42 10.16 7.44
N PRO A 212 12.11 9.44 8.53
CA PRO A 212 12.97 8.35 8.97
C PRO A 212 13.07 7.21 7.97
N THR A 213 11.94 6.78 7.39
CA THR A 213 11.90 5.66 6.46
C THR A 213 12.69 5.97 5.17
N ILE A 214 12.49 7.13 4.58
CA ILE A 214 13.24 7.55 3.38
C ILE A 214 14.73 7.77 3.69
N THR A 215 15.07 8.26 4.87
CA THR A 215 16.47 8.42 5.31
C THR A 215 17.17 7.08 5.39
N VAL A 216 16.55 6.07 6.02
CA VAL A 216 17.09 4.71 6.07
C VAL A 216 17.30 4.14 4.66
N ILE A 217 16.35 4.33 3.76
CA ILE A 217 16.45 3.88 2.37
C ILE A 217 17.62 4.57 1.66
N ILE A 218 17.69 5.90 1.70
CA ILE A 218 18.73 6.68 1.02
C ILE A 218 20.11 6.29 1.54
N VAL A 219 20.30 6.26 2.86
CA VAL A 219 21.58 5.91 3.48
C VAL A 219 22.00 4.49 3.12
N SER A 220 21.08 3.52 3.18
CA SER A 220 21.34 2.14 2.79
C SER A 220 21.80 2.05 1.33
N TYR A 221 21.12 2.74 0.43
CA TYR A 221 21.47 2.71 -0.99
C TYR A 221 22.75 3.49 -1.33
N MET A 222 23.07 4.55 -0.61
CA MET A 222 24.36 5.24 -0.75
C MET A 222 25.54 4.28 -0.45
N TYR A 223 25.46 3.50 0.63
CA TYR A 223 26.45 2.49 0.97
C TYR A 223 26.50 1.35 -0.05
N ILE A 224 25.33 0.86 -0.49
CA ILE A 224 25.23 -0.20 -1.50
C ILE A 224 25.92 0.25 -2.79
N VAL A 225 25.59 1.43 -3.32
CA VAL A 225 26.18 1.97 -4.56
C VAL A 225 27.69 2.11 -4.40
N SER A 226 28.16 2.69 -3.29
CA SER A 226 29.61 2.82 -3.01
C SER A 226 30.34 1.46 -2.99
N THR A 227 29.69 0.42 -2.46
CA THR A 227 30.26 -0.94 -2.41
C THR A 227 30.22 -1.60 -3.78
N VAL A 228 29.11 -1.50 -4.51
CA VAL A 228 28.94 -2.10 -5.84
C VAL A 228 29.92 -1.49 -6.85
N LEU A 229 30.21 -0.20 -6.77
CA LEU A 229 31.21 0.45 -7.63
C LEU A 229 32.62 -0.07 -7.41
N LYS A 230 32.95 -0.60 -6.22
CA LYS A 230 34.25 -1.21 -5.90
C LYS A 230 34.39 -2.67 -6.39
N ILE A 231 33.28 -3.31 -6.78
CA ILE A 231 33.31 -4.69 -7.32
C ILE A 231 34.00 -4.69 -8.68
N ARG A 232 35.11 -5.44 -8.80
CA ARG A 232 35.87 -5.55 -10.04
C ARG A 232 35.16 -6.37 -11.12
N SER A 233 34.36 -7.39 -10.73
CA SER A 233 33.63 -8.25 -11.64
C SER A 233 32.42 -7.56 -12.23
N THR A 234 32.37 -7.45 -13.55
CA THR A 234 31.22 -6.86 -14.28
C THR A 234 29.95 -7.64 -14.04
N GLU A 235 30.03 -8.96 -13.96
CA GLU A 235 28.90 -9.85 -13.72
C GLU A 235 28.35 -9.70 -12.29
N GLY A 236 29.23 -9.64 -11.28
CA GLY A 236 28.86 -9.38 -9.89
C GLY A 236 28.17 -8.01 -9.72
N ARG A 237 28.70 -6.99 -10.38
CA ARG A 237 28.10 -5.65 -10.40
C ARG A 237 26.70 -5.66 -11.02
N LYS A 238 26.53 -6.30 -12.17
CA LYS A 238 25.24 -6.42 -12.85
C LYS A 238 24.20 -7.17 -12.01
N LYS A 239 24.60 -8.24 -11.32
CA LYS A 239 23.73 -9.02 -10.44
C LYS A 239 23.26 -8.16 -9.24
N ALA A 240 24.18 -7.48 -8.56
CA ALA A 240 23.85 -6.58 -7.45
C ALA A 240 22.90 -5.44 -7.88
N PHE A 241 23.19 -4.81 -9.02
CA PHE A 241 22.36 -3.73 -9.58
C PHE A 241 20.94 -4.22 -9.94
N SER A 242 20.82 -5.40 -10.55
CA SER A 242 19.53 -5.99 -10.92
C SER A 242 18.64 -6.23 -9.70
N THR A 243 19.23 -6.70 -8.60
CA THR A 243 18.50 -6.96 -7.36
C THR A 243 18.04 -5.67 -6.69
N CYS A 244 18.90 -4.67 -6.66
CA CYS A 244 18.58 -3.36 -6.04
C CYS A 244 17.56 -2.56 -6.84
N SER A 245 17.61 -2.63 -8.18
CA SER A 245 16.71 -1.82 -9.03
C SER A 245 15.24 -2.23 -8.89
N SER A 246 14.94 -3.48 -8.54
CA SER A 246 13.57 -3.93 -8.25
C SER A 246 13.00 -3.21 -7.03
N HIS A 247 13.73 -3.21 -5.93
CA HIS A 247 13.31 -2.53 -4.71
C HIS A 247 13.23 -1.01 -4.89
N LEU A 248 14.24 -0.40 -5.55
CA LEU A 248 14.22 1.04 -5.85
C LEU A 248 13.03 1.43 -6.75
N GLY A 249 12.61 0.55 -7.67
CA GLY A 249 11.42 0.78 -8.48
C GLY A 249 10.16 0.90 -7.64
N VAL A 250 9.94 -0.04 -6.72
CA VAL A 250 8.81 -0.01 -5.77
C VAL A 250 8.84 1.24 -4.89
N VAL A 251 9.99 1.50 -4.26
CA VAL A 251 10.20 2.70 -3.42
C VAL A 251 9.90 3.98 -4.20
N SER A 252 10.39 4.09 -5.44
CA SER A 252 10.17 5.28 -6.27
C SER A 252 8.70 5.50 -6.61
N ILE A 253 7.95 4.44 -6.87
CA ILE A 253 6.51 4.54 -7.17
C ILE A 253 5.75 4.96 -5.91
N LEU A 254 5.98 4.30 -4.78
CA LEU A 254 5.29 4.60 -3.52
C LEU A 254 5.59 6.03 -3.04
N TYR A 255 6.87 6.32 -2.79
CA TYR A 255 7.25 7.62 -2.25
C TYR A 255 7.04 8.76 -3.26
N GLY A 256 7.20 8.49 -4.56
CA GLY A 256 6.87 9.44 -5.62
C GLY A 256 5.39 9.81 -5.64
N ALA A 257 4.50 8.82 -5.58
CA ALA A 257 3.06 9.04 -5.55
C ALA A 257 2.62 9.75 -4.26
N VAL A 258 3.15 9.36 -3.10
CA VAL A 258 2.87 10.01 -1.82
C VAL A 258 3.35 11.47 -1.83
N THR A 259 4.59 11.71 -2.25
CA THR A 259 5.14 13.07 -2.37
C THR A 259 4.31 13.93 -3.32
N PHE A 260 3.92 13.36 -4.46
CA PHE A 260 3.05 14.04 -5.42
C PHE A 260 1.71 14.43 -4.79
N MET A 261 1.09 13.53 -4.02
CA MET A 261 -0.14 13.82 -3.27
C MET A 261 0.02 14.99 -2.31
N TYR A 262 1.15 15.07 -1.60
CA TYR A 262 1.42 16.18 -0.68
C TYR A 262 1.66 17.51 -1.38
N LEU A 263 2.31 17.48 -2.55
CA LEU A 263 2.61 18.67 -3.34
C LEU A 263 1.42 19.13 -4.19
N THR A 264 0.46 18.25 -4.48
CA THR A 264 -0.70 18.61 -5.32
C THR A 264 -1.63 19.54 -4.56
N PRO A 265 -1.91 20.75 -5.10
CA PRO A 265 -2.85 21.68 -4.52
C PRO A 265 -4.27 21.07 -4.42
N ASP A 266 -5.01 21.48 -3.40
CA ASP A 266 -6.38 21.03 -3.14
C ASP A 266 -7.37 21.32 -4.29
N ARG A 267 -7.03 22.22 -5.20
CA ARG A 267 -7.84 22.60 -6.37
C ARG A 267 -7.83 21.59 -7.53
N PHE A 268 -6.98 20.55 -7.47
CA PHE A 268 -6.89 19.52 -8.51
C PHE A 268 -7.32 18.15 -8.00
N PRO A 269 -8.61 17.93 -7.67
CA PRO A 269 -9.09 16.69 -7.06
C PRO A 269 -8.93 15.46 -7.98
N GLU A 270 -9.10 15.62 -9.29
CA GLU A 270 -8.95 14.52 -10.25
C GLU A 270 -7.50 14.00 -10.30
N LEU A 271 -6.52 14.93 -10.24
CA LEU A 271 -5.12 14.56 -10.21
C LEU A 271 -4.75 13.81 -8.92
N SER A 272 -5.35 14.19 -7.79
CA SER A 272 -5.24 13.45 -6.53
C SER A 272 -5.79 12.04 -6.63
N LYS A 273 -6.93 11.83 -7.29
CA LYS A 273 -7.50 10.49 -7.52
C LYS A 273 -6.58 9.61 -8.36
N VAL A 274 -5.98 10.17 -9.42
CA VAL A 274 -5.02 9.43 -10.27
C VAL A 274 -3.78 9.05 -9.48
N ALA A 275 -3.20 9.97 -8.70
CA ALA A 275 -2.07 9.65 -7.84
C ALA A 275 -2.42 8.56 -6.81
N SER A 276 -3.62 8.61 -6.26
CA SER A 276 -4.10 7.58 -5.33
C SER A 276 -4.17 6.20 -5.97
N LEU A 277 -4.54 6.08 -7.24
CA LEU A 277 -4.50 4.79 -7.97
C LEU A 277 -3.10 4.19 -8.01
N CYS A 278 -2.06 5.03 -8.13
CA CYS A 278 -0.68 4.53 -8.21
C CYS A 278 -0.31 3.73 -6.96
N TYR A 279 -0.56 4.23 -5.79
CA TYR A 279 -0.21 3.51 -4.56
C TYR A 279 -1.29 2.52 -4.12
N THR A 280 -2.59 2.74 -4.43
CA THR A 280 -3.65 1.81 -3.99
C THR A 280 -3.79 0.56 -4.85
N LEU A 281 -3.47 0.62 -6.12
CA LEU A 281 -3.67 -0.49 -7.06
C LEU A 281 -2.42 -0.82 -7.87
N VAL A 282 -1.71 0.21 -8.39
CA VAL A 282 -0.56 -0.04 -9.27
C VAL A 282 0.60 -0.64 -8.50
N THR A 283 0.96 -0.09 -7.34
CA THR A 283 2.04 -0.63 -6.49
C THR A 283 1.77 -2.06 -6.05
N PRO A 284 0.61 -2.41 -5.44
CA PRO A 284 0.29 -3.79 -5.08
C PRO A 284 0.26 -4.79 -6.23
N MET A 285 -0.11 -4.33 -7.43
CA MET A 285 -0.07 -5.15 -8.64
C MET A 285 1.37 -5.40 -9.12
N LEU A 286 2.21 -4.38 -9.06
CA LEU A 286 3.58 -4.46 -9.58
C LEU A 286 4.54 -5.18 -8.63
N ASN A 287 4.32 -5.12 -7.31
CA ASN A 287 5.19 -5.73 -6.32
C ASN A 287 5.47 -7.22 -6.61
N PRO A 288 4.48 -8.12 -6.70
CA PRO A 288 4.74 -9.52 -7.00
C PRO A 288 5.38 -9.72 -8.38
N LEU A 289 5.05 -8.90 -9.38
CA LEU A 289 5.65 -8.99 -10.71
C LEU A 289 7.13 -8.59 -10.70
N ILE A 290 7.46 -7.45 -10.08
CA ILE A 290 8.83 -6.94 -10.02
C ILE A 290 9.75 -7.92 -9.28
N TYR A 291 9.28 -8.47 -8.15
CA TYR A 291 10.09 -9.40 -7.36
C TYR A 291 10.14 -10.80 -7.97
N SER A 292 9.06 -11.32 -8.58
CA SER A 292 9.06 -12.63 -9.23
C SER A 292 9.80 -12.63 -10.55
N LEU A 293 9.63 -11.61 -11.39
CA LEU A 293 10.27 -11.57 -12.72
C LEU A 293 11.79 -11.42 -12.66
N ARG A 294 12.34 -10.85 -11.61
CA ARG A 294 13.78 -10.62 -11.46
C ARG A 294 14.49 -11.64 -10.59
N ASN A 295 13.77 -12.37 -9.74
CA ASN A 295 14.36 -13.36 -8.85
C ASN A 295 14.27 -14.77 -9.46
N LYS A 296 15.45 -15.38 -9.67
CA LYS A 296 15.54 -16.73 -10.24
C LYS A 296 14.92 -17.80 -9.33
N ASP A 297 15.13 -17.67 -8.01
CA ASP A 297 14.63 -18.64 -7.02
C ASP A 297 13.10 -18.64 -6.98
N VAL A 298 12.49 -17.47 -7.01
CA VAL A 298 11.02 -17.33 -7.09
C VAL A 298 10.48 -17.89 -8.40
N LYS A 299 11.15 -17.64 -9.53
CA LYS A 299 10.74 -18.21 -10.83
C LYS A 299 10.78 -19.73 -10.83
N GLU A 300 11.83 -20.32 -10.28
CA GLU A 300 11.98 -21.77 -10.20
C GLU A 300 10.93 -22.37 -9.26
N ALA A 301 10.70 -21.76 -8.12
CA ALA A 301 9.68 -22.18 -7.16
C ALA A 301 8.25 -22.08 -7.76
N LEU A 302 7.94 -21.00 -8.47
CA LEU A 302 6.68 -20.85 -9.22
C LEU A 302 6.52 -21.96 -10.29
N ARG A 303 7.56 -22.26 -11.05
CA ARG A 303 7.52 -23.34 -12.05
C ARG A 303 7.26 -24.70 -11.41
N MET A 304 7.85 -24.97 -10.25
CA MET A 304 7.62 -26.23 -9.54
C MET A 304 6.18 -26.33 -9.00
N VAL A 305 5.63 -25.27 -8.47
CA VAL A 305 4.23 -25.24 -8.00
C VAL A 305 3.26 -25.41 -9.16
N LEU A 306 3.49 -24.74 -10.29
CA LEU A 306 2.65 -24.84 -11.49
C LEU A 306 2.86 -26.18 -12.22
N GLY A 307 4.08 -26.70 -12.28
CA GLY A 307 4.41 -27.98 -12.91
C GLY A 307 3.88 -29.19 -12.13
N LYS A 308 3.81 -29.14 -10.81
CA LYS A 308 3.17 -30.19 -10.00
C LYS A 308 1.67 -30.36 -10.26
N LYS A 309 0.97 -29.32 -10.74
CA LYS A 309 -0.45 -29.42 -11.13
C LYS A 309 -0.67 -30.27 -12.39
N ASN A 310 0.32 -30.40 -13.25
CA ASN A 310 0.20 -31.22 -14.47
C ASN A 310 0.45 -32.72 -14.26
N VAL A 311 0.78 -33.15 -13.02
CA VAL A 311 1.00 -34.59 -12.68
C VAL A 311 -0.27 -35.21 -12.03
N PHE A 312 -1.28 -34.39 -11.69
CA PHE A 312 -2.55 -34.83 -11.09
C PHE A 312 -3.79 -34.50 -11.95
N ALA A 313 -3.62 -34.22 -13.26
CA ALA A 313 -4.70 -34.03 -14.21
C ALA A 313 -4.85 -35.24 -15.15
#